data_f218073fa2d12dde68a36139edb7304d
#
_entry.id   f218073fa2d12dde68a36139edb7304d
#
_cell.length_a   1.000
_cell.length_b   1.000
_cell.length_c   1.000
_cell.angle_alpha   90.00
_cell.angle_beta   90.00
_cell.angle_gamma   90.00
#
_symmetry.space_group_name_H-M   'P 1'
#
loop_
_entity.id
_entity.type
_entity.pdbx_description
1 polymer ?
#
loop_
_entity_poly.entity_id
_entity_poly.type
_entity_poly.pdbx_seq_one_letter_code
_entity_poly.pdbx_strand_id
1 'polypeptide(L)' 'MEEKLVRVRVTAGAKREQVEQHMDGSFTITVKERAEANAANTRIRTIVSERLGVPLQSVQIQSGQQKGSKLVRIRT' A
#
# COMPACT_ATOMS: atom_id res chain seq x y z
N MET A 1 12.91 -3.57 -17.70
CA MET A 1 12.27 -2.94 -16.56
C MET A 1 10.78 -2.99 -16.70
N GLU A 2 10.13 -3.49 -15.71
CA GLU A 2 8.69 -3.63 -15.76
C GLU A 2 8.05 -2.81 -14.66
N GLU A 3 6.85 -2.39 -14.93
CA GLU A 3 6.02 -1.71 -13.95
C GLU A 3 4.75 -2.50 -13.74
N LYS A 4 4.34 -2.56 -12.50
CA LYS A 4 3.09 -3.18 -12.12
C LYS A 4 2.25 -2.18 -11.37
N LEU A 5 0.97 -2.20 -11.63
CA LEU A 5 0.03 -1.42 -10.83
C LEU A 5 -0.75 -2.37 -9.95
N VAL A 6 -0.74 -2.08 -8.66
CA VAL A 6 -1.39 -2.92 -7.68
C VAL A 6 -2.43 -2.08 -6.96
N ARG A 7 -3.62 -2.61 -6.87
CA ARG A 7 -4.70 -1.93 -6.16
C ARG A 7 -4.61 -2.28 -4.68
N VAL A 8 -4.66 -1.26 -3.84
CA VAL A 8 -4.59 -1.45 -2.40
C VAL A 8 -5.79 -0.77 -1.76
N ARG A 9 -6.56 -1.53 -1.03
CA ARG A 9 -7.64 -0.98 -0.24
C ARG A 9 -7.11 -0.74 1.17
N VAL A 10 -7.31 0.47 1.69
CA VAL A 10 -6.67 0.89 2.92
C VAL A 10 -7.70 1.35 3.92
N THR A 11 -7.54 0.91 5.17
CA THR A 11 -8.26 1.46 6.30
C THR A 11 -7.22 2.05 7.25
N ALA A 12 -7.31 3.34 7.49
CA ALA A 12 -6.36 4.05 8.36
C ALA A 12 -6.97 4.29 9.73
N GLY A 13 -6.10 4.51 10.70
CA GLY A 13 -6.55 4.85 12.04
C GLY A 13 -7.17 3.71 12.80
N ALA A 14 -6.84 2.48 12.45
CA ALA A 14 -7.38 1.30 13.10
C ALA A 14 -6.60 0.97 14.36
N LYS A 15 -7.14 0.07 15.15
CA LYS A 15 -6.46 -0.37 16.36
C LYS A 15 -5.40 -1.42 16.08
N ARG A 16 -5.52 -2.13 14.98
CA ARG A 16 -4.60 -3.20 14.62
C ARG A 16 -4.18 -3.06 13.18
N GLU A 17 -2.97 -3.49 12.91
CA GLU A 17 -2.49 -3.57 11.55
C GLU A 17 -2.81 -4.95 10.99
N GLN A 18 -3.36 -4.99 9.79
CA GLN A 18 -3.66 -6.25 9.12
C GLN A 18 -3.35 -6.11 7.64
N VAL A 19 -2.87 -7.19 7.07
CA VAL A 19 -2.52 -7.22 5.65
C VAL A 19 -3.12 -8.47 5.04
N GLU A 20 -3.91 -8.29 3.99
CA GLU A 20 -4.44 -9.40 3.21
C GLU A 20 -3.97 -9.26 1.78
N GLN A 21 -3.38 -10.31 1.26
CA GLN A 21 -2.95 -10.34 -0.12
C GLN A 21 -3.90 -11.27 -0.88
N HIS A 22 -4.50 -10.75 -1.94
CA HIS A 22 -5.51 -11.49 -2.67
C HIS A 22 -4.90 -12.19 -3.88
N MET A 23 -5.62 -13.17 -4.38
CA MET A 23 -5.10 -13.97 -5.47
C MET A 23 -4.93 -13.19 -6.76
N ASP A 24 -5.68 -12.10 -6.92
CA ASP A 24 -5.54 -11.27 -8.11
C ASP A 24 -4.38 -10.28 -8.01
N GLY A 25 -3.61 -10.35 -6.92
CA GLY A 25 -2.47 -9.46 -6.73
C GLY A 25 -2.78 -8.19 -5.98
N SER A 26 -4.03 -7.95 -5.65
CA SER A 26 -4.39 -6.75 -4.88
C SER A 26 -4.19 -7.01 -3.40
N PHE A 27 -4.24 -5.92 -2.64
CA PHE A 27 -4.07 -5.99 -1.19
C PHE A 27 -5.21 -5.29 -0.49
N THR A 28 -5.52 -5.77 0.71
CA THR A 28 -6.33 -5.03 1.66
C THR A 28 -5.46 -4.83 2.89
N ILE A 29 -5.20 -3.57 3.23
CA ILE A 29 -4.26 -3.23 4.28
C ILE A 29 -4.95 -2.32 5.29
N THR A 30 -4.86 -2.71 6.55
CA THR A 30 -5.37 -1.91 7.67
C THR A 30 -4.16 -1.43 8.45
N VAL A 31 -4.06 -0.13 8.68
CA VAL A 31 -2.93 0.44 9.40
C VAL A 31 -3.42 1.24 10.58
N LYS A 32 -2.56 1.35 11.57
CA LYS A 32 -2.86 2.13 12.77
C LYS A 32 -2.65 3.62 12.54
N GLU A 33 -1.74 3.95 11.66
CA GLU A 33 -1.45 5.34 11.34
C GLU A 33 -2.67 6.01 10.74
N ARG A 34 -2.79 7.30 11.00
CA ARG A 34 -3.86 8.07 10.41
C ARG A 34 -3.50 8.48 8.99
N ALA A 35 -4.54 8.80 8.22
CA ALA A 35 -4.32 9.18 6.83
C ALA A 35 -3.59 10.51 6.70
N GLU A 36 -3.64 11.34 7.73
CA GLU A 36 -3.02 12.66 7.68
C GLU A 36 -1.51 12.57 7.68
N ALA A 37 -0.87 13.59 7.15
CA ALA A 37 0.57 13.74 7.15
C ALA A 37 1.30 12.59 6.48
N ASN A 38 0.63 11.88 5.62
CA ASN A 38 1.22 10.78 4.83
C ASN A 38 1.76 9.63 5.69
N ALA A 39 1.40 9.57 6.96
CA ALA A 39 1.90 8.49 7.81
C ALA A 39 1.40 7.14 7.31
N ALA A 40 0.12 7.06 6.96
CA ALA A 40 -0.43 5.82 6.45
C ALA A 40 0.19 5.44 5.11
N ASN A 41 0.44 6.41 4.25
CA ASN A 41 1.05 6.14 2.95
C ASN A 41 2.43 5.53 3.11
N THR A 42 3.22 6.08 4.02
CA THR A 42 4.56 5.55 4.27
C THR A 42 4.48 4.11 4.77
N ARG A 43 3.56 3.85 5.68
CA ARG A 43 3.43 2.49 6.20
C ARG A 43 2.99 1.52 5.12
N ILE A 44 2.06 1.94 4.27
CA ILE A 44 1.59 1.08 3.18
C ILE A 44 2.73 0.73 2.23
N ARG A 45 3.55 1.72 1.87
CA ARG A 45 4.69 1.46 1.00
C ARG A 45 5.62 0.42 1.61
N THR A 46 5.89 0.56 2.90
CA THR A 46 6.76 -0.38 3.59
C THR A 46 6.18 -1.78 3.57
N ILE A 47 4.90 -1.91 3.86
CA ILE A 47 4.26 -3.22 3.88
C ILE A 47 4.30 -3.87 2.49
N VAL A 48 3.96 -3.10 1.46
CA VAL A 48 3.94 -3.66 0.11
C VAL A 48 5.34 -4.08 -0.33
N SER A 49 6.35 -3.25 -0.03
CA SER A 49 7.71 -3.60 -0.40
C SER A 49 8.17 -4.88 0.27
N GLU A 50 7.82 -5.06 1.54
CA GLU A 50 8.20 -6.26 2.25
C GLU A 50 7.47 -7.50 1.74
N ARG A 51 6.19 -7.34 1.46
CA ARG A 51 5.40 -8.47 0.97
C ARG A 51 5.83 -8.94 -0.39
N LEU A 52 6.25 -8.01 -1.25
CA LEU A 52 6.65 -8.35 -2.61
C LEU A 52 8.15 -8.58 -2.74
N GLY A 53 8.91 -8.30 -1.69
CA GLY A 53 10.35 -8.53 -1.75
C GLY A 53 11.07 -7.57 -2.67
N VAL A 54 10.58 -6.32 -2.77
CA VAL A 54 11.22 -5.31 -3.61
C VAL A 54 11.68 -4.16 -2.74
N PRO A 55 12.66 -3.37 -3.20
CA PRO A 55 13.11 -2.22 -2.42
C PRO A 55 11.99 -1.21 -2.22
N LEU A 56 12.04 -0.50 -1.11
CA LEU A 56 11.03 0.49 -0.80
C LEU A 56 10.94 1.55 -1.90
N GLN A 57 12.09 1.94 -2.45
CA GLN A 57 12.10 2.96 -3.49
C GLN A 57 11.45 2.50 -4.78
N SER A 58 11.22 1.20 -4.92
CA SER A 58 10.51 0.67 -6.09
C SER A 58 9.01 0.77 -5.94
N VAL A 59 8.52 1.16 -4.77
CA VAL A 59 7.09 1.20 -4.48
C VAL A 59 6.66 2.64 -4.37
N GLN A 60 5.73 3.07 -5.22
CA GLN A 60 5.24 4.44 -5.22
C GLN A 60 3.72 4.44 -5.24
N ILE A 61 3.12 5.30 -4.44
CA ILE A 61 1.68 5.46 -4.46
C ILE A 61 1.37 6.38 -5.62
N GLN A 62 0.72 5.82 -6.63
CA GLN A 62 0.47 6.50 -7.88
C GLN A 62 -0.56 7.60 -7.72
N SER A 63 -1.63 7.30 -7.02
CA SER A 63 -2.64 8.31 -6.82
C SER A 63 -3.25 8.09 -5.46
N GLY A 64 -3.42 9.19 -4.75
CA GLY A 64 -4.03 9.17 -3.44
C GLY A 64 -5.51 9.31 -3.57
N GLN A 65 -6.15 8.27 -4.00
CA GLN A 65 -7.58 8.31 -4.12
C GLN A 65 -8.22 8.41 -2.76
N GLN A 66 -9.32 9.06 -2.72
CA GLN A 66 -10.06 9.18 -1.49
C GLN A 66 -10.73 7.86 -1.16
N LYS A 67 -11.23 7.75 0.05
CA LYS A 67 -12.02 6.61 0.51
C LYS A 67 -11.22 5.34 0.60
N GLY A 68 -9.95 5.46 0.90
CA GLY A 68 -9.16 4.29 1.22
C GLY A 68 -8.78 3.41 0.07
N SER A 69 -8.89 3.90 -1.15
CA SER A 69 -8.47 3.13 -2.30
C SER A 69 -7.27 3.81 -2.92
N LYS A 70 -6.19 3.04 -3.12
CA LYS A 70 -4.96 3.59 -3.67
C LYS A 70 -4.43 2.70 -4.77
N LEU A 71 -3.77 3.33 -5.71
CA LEU A 71 -3.09 2.63 -6.78
C LEU A 71 -1.60 2.74 -6.53
N VAL A 72 -0.93 1.60 -6.46
CA VAL A 72 0.49 1.55 -6.11
C VAL A 72 1.26 1.06 -7.32
N ARG A 73 2.29 1.81 -7.69
CA ARG A 73 3.16 1.44 -8.80
C ARG A 73 4.40 0.77 -8.26
N ILE A 74 4.75 -0.36 -8.86
CA ILE A 74 5.91 -1.11 -8.46
C ILE A 74 6.81 -1.27 -9.68
N ARG A 75 8.06 -0.87 -9.52
CA ARG A 75 9.05 -1.01 -10.57
C ARG A 75 9.98 -2.15 -10.24
N THR A 76 10.18 -3.01 -11.19
CA THR A 76 11.10 -4.14 -11.01
C THR A 76 12.17 -4.16 -12.09
#